data_374b6e73a77908847781119d4656c1ce
#
_entry.id   374b6e73a77908847781119d4656c1ce
#
_cell.length_a   1.000
_cell.length_b   1.000
_cell.length_c   1.000
_cell.angle_alpha   90.00
_cell.angle_beta   90.00
_cell.angle_gamma   90.00
#
_symmetry.space_group_name_H-M   'P 1'
#
loop_
_entity.id
_entity.type
_entity.pdbx_description
1 polymer ?
#
loop_
_entity_poly.entity_id
_entity_poly.type
_entity_poly.pdbx_seq_one_letter_code
_entity_poly.pdbx_strand_id
1 'polypeptide(L)'
;YDSPVYFNITEVRNYLYNKNKETHYNDGTSEYLAVLPEDERYSPTDINCFWNELKFEFSSNKNHEVFKSKVSKGGGFTGEFERFVSRMDTKLKDRRLSFILEDEDSDTNVDRYIETIKKLIGYTDKNNVTVVDLSSIPFEIVSVVVLVISRILFDFTFMKTKVNGKNNVPYMVVFEEAHKYIPKNNSAKFNNTRIAVERIAKEGRKYGLSAMIVSQRPSELSSTVFSQCNNFIIMRLTNPDDQSFVKSLLPDASISFGDEIANLDQREALLVGDAFTTPMIAKINNANPTPKSDDVAFYTRWKEEWKEIDFSLLQKNSGEKK
;
A
#
# COMPACT_ATOMS: atom_id res chain seq x y z
N TYR A 1 9.96 17.64 0.23
CA TYR A 1 10.40 16.90 1.43
C TYR A 1 9.49 15.70 1.73
N ASP A 2 8.95 15.05 0.69
CA ASP A 2 8.06 13.90 0.81
C ASP A 2 8.77 12.58 0.48
N SER A 3 10.09 12.54 0.51
CA SER A 3 10.83 11.30 0.26
C SER A 3 10.66 10.35 1.44
N PRO A 4 10.46 9.05 1.21
CA PRO A 4 10.38 8.07 2.28
C PRO A 4 11.70 8.08 3.07
N VAL A 5 11.57 8.19 4.39
CA VAL A 5 12.70 8.11 5.32
C VAL A 5 12.68 6.73 5.96
N TYR A 6 13.81 6.07 5.96
CA TYR A 6 13.98 4.78 6.65
C TYR A 6 13.95 4.96 8.14
N PHE A 7 13.16 4.14 8.81
CA PHE A 7 13.16 4.05 10.27
C PHE A 7 12.78 2.65 10.73
N ASN A 8 13.31 2.23 11.86
CA ASN A 8 12.89 1.00 12.51
C ASN A 8 11.66 1.29 13.37
N ILE A 9 10.54 0.63 13.07
CA ILE A 9 9.27 0.85 13.77
C ILE A 9 9.36 0.50 15.27
N THR A 10 10.18 -0.48 15.63
CA THR A 10 10.42 -0.88 17.02
C THR A 10 11.19 0.20 17.79
N GLU A 11 12.16 0.84 17.14
CA GLU A 11 12.89 1.98 17.74
C GLU A 11 11.96 3.18 17.94
N VAL A 12 11.11 3.50 16.99
CA VAL A 12 10.08 4.54 17.12
C VAL A 12 9.16 4.23 18.29
N ARG A 13 8.69 2.99 18.38
CA ARG A 13 7.84 2.54 19.50
C ARG A 13 8.55 2.71 20.82
N ASN A 14 9.81 2.29 20.94
CA ASN A 14 10.60 2.38 22.16
C ASN A 14 10.84 3.84 22.55
N TYR A 15 11.17 4.69 21.58
CA TYR A 15 11.30 6.12 21.80
C TYR A 15 10.02 6.75 22.37
N LEU A 16 8.87 6.49 21.73
CA LEU A 16 7.58 7.01 22.18
C LEU A 16 7.18 6.45 23.57
N TYR A 17 7.48 5.18 23.81
CA TYR A 17 7.27 4.60 25.14
C TYR A 17 8.11 5.29 26.21
N ASN A 18 9.39 5.54 25.94
CA ASN A 18 10.28 6.24 26.83
C ASN A 18 9.82 7.69 27.06
N LYS A 19 9.44 8.40 26.00
CA LYS A 19 8.86 9.74 26.09
C LYS A 19 7.59 9.77 26.94
N ASN A 20 6.74 8.76 26.82
CA ASN A 20 5.52 8.65 27.60
C ASN A 20 5.78 8.39 29.09
N LYS A 21 6.93 7.83 29.44
CA LYS A 21 7.37 7.52 30.81
C LYS A 21 8.40 8.51 31.35
N GLU A 22 8.73 9.56 30.60
CA GLU A 22 9.69 10.56 31.03
C GLU A 22 9.30 11.23 32.36
N THR A 23 10.30 11.40 33.20
CA THR A 23 10.22 12.17 34.42
C THR A 23 11.37 13.16 34.49
N HIS A 24 11.22 14.24 35.19
CA HIS A 24 12.26 15.23 35.39
C HIS A 24 12.54 15.53 36.88
N TYR A 25 13.68 16.14 37.13
CA TYR A 25 14.04 16.55 38.44
C TYR A 25 13.19 17.72 38.97
N ASN A 26 13.00 17.77 40.27
CA ASN A 26 12.29 18.85 40.94
C ASN A 26 13.19 20.07 41.23
N ASP A 27 14.48 19.99 40.93
CA ASP A 27 15.47 21.01 41.19
C ASP A 27 15.65 22.06 40.06
N GLY A 28 14.79 22.00 39.06
CA GLY A 28 14.82 22.94 37.93
C GLY A 28 15.81 22.57 36.83
N THR A 29 16.46 21.40 36.91
CA THR A 29 17.27 20.91 35.79
C THR A 29 16.39 20.40 34.65
N SER A 30 16.83 20.60 33.43
CA SER A 30 16.09 20.21 32.21
C SER A 30 16.34 18.77 31.77
N GLU A 31 16.95 17.95 32.62
CA GLU A 31 17.19 16.56 32.27
C GLU A 31 15.94 15.71 32.49
N TYR A 32 15.50 15.06 31.42
CA TYR A 32 14.38 14.14 31.40
C TYR A 32 14.87 12.69 31.45
N LEU A 33 14.22 11.90 32.30
CA LEU A 33 14.52 10.48 32.45
C LEU A 33 13.28 9.66 32.09
N ALA A 34 13.45 8.62 31.29
CA ALA A 34 12.41 7.63 31.07
C ALA A 34 12.32 6.70 32.31
N VAL A 35 11.12 6.46 32.80
CA VAL A 35 10.88 5.49 33.88
C VAL A 35 10.80 4.11 33.26
N LEU A 36 11.94 3.45 33.16
CA LEU A 36 12.08 2.05 32.77
C LEU A 36 12.46 1.18 33.95
N PRO A 37 12.41 -0.16 33.87
CA PRO A 37 13.07 -1.07 34.79
C PRO A 37 14.52 -0.63 35.07
N GLU A 38 15.04 -0.96 36.23
CA GLU A 38 16.29 -0.36 36.76
C GLU A 38 17.51 -0.54 35.83
N ASP A 39 17.53 -1.63 35.09
CA ASP A 39 18.58 -2.01 34.14
C ASP A 39 18.39 -1.43 32.71
N GLU A 40 17.22 -0.85 32.43
CA GLU A 40 16.85 -0.37 31.11
C GLU A 40 16.50 1.12 31.06
N ARG A 41 17.19 1.96 31.82
CA ARG A 41 16.91 3.41 31.83
C ARG A 41 17.72 4.14 30.80
N TYR A 42 17.02 4.89 29.96
CA TYR A 42 17.62 5.71 28.91
C TYR A 42 17.19 7.16 29.05
N SER A 43 18.12 8.06 28.79
CA SER A 43 17.83 9.46 28.54
C SER A 43 17.75 9.65 27.02
N PRO A 44 16.69 10.23 26.45
CA PRO A 44 16.66 10.48 25.02
C PRO A 44 17.71 11.53 24.66
N THR A 45 18.53 11.21 23.69
CA THR A 45 19.42 12.15 23.01
C THR A 45 18.75 12.71 21.77
N ASP A 46 19.42 13.58 21.05
CA ASP A 46 18.88 14.19 19.84
C ASP A 46 18.52 13.15 18.78
N ILE A 47 17.44 13.42 18.06
CA ILE A 47 17.05 12.65 16.92
C ILE A 47 17.95 13.05 15.76
N ASN A 48 18.82 12.14 15.31
CA ASN A 48 19.62 12.33 14.12
C ASN A 48 18.79 11.99 12.88
N CYS A 49 18.34 13.03 12.19
CA CYS A 49 17.59 12.89 10.95
C CYS A 49 18.53 13.14 9.77
N PHE A 50 18.90 12.07 9.08
CA PHE A 50 19.62 12.15 7.80
C PHE A 50 18.60 12.04 6.66
N TRP A 51 18.95 12.57 5.49
CA TRP A 51 18.09 12.53 4.29
C TRP A 51 17.61 11.13 3.90
N ASN A 52 18.32 10.09 4.35
CA ASN A 52 18.08 8.71 3.99
C ASN A 52 17.73 7.81 5.19
N GLU A 53 17.88 8.29 6.41
CA GLU A 53 17.74 7.45 7.60
C GLU A 53 17.33 8.29 8.81
N LEU A 54 16.38 7.79 9.60
CA LEU A 54 15.99 8.35 10.88
C LEU A 54 16.52 7.42 11.98
N LYS A 55 17.43 7.92 12.79
CA LYS A 55 17.99 7.20 13.95
C LYS A 55 17.49 7.81 15.24
N PHE A 56 17.09 6.95 16.18
CA PHE A 56 16.77 7.32 17.55
C PHE A 56 17.90 6.87 18.43
N GLU A 57 18.56 7.82 19.09
CA GLU A 57 19.66 7.52 20.00
C GLU A 57 19.21 7.74 21.46
N PHE A 58 19.59 6.80 22.32
CA PHE A 58 19.35 6.87 23.74
C PHE A 58 20.67 6.73 24.46
N SER A 59 20.92 7.56 25.47
CA SER A 59 22.04 7.38 26.36
C SER A 59 21.62 6.56 27.58
N SER A 60 22.40 5.55 27.97
CA SER A 60 22.17 4.82 29.20
C SER A 60 22.43 5.72 30.41
N ASN A 61 21.52 5.72 31.36
CA ASN A 61 21.69 6.51 32.59
C ASN A 61 22.47 5.71 33.61
N LYS A 62 23.78 5.93 33.70
CA LYS A 62 24.69 5.19 34.60
C LYS A 62 24.48 5.47 36.07
N ASN A 63 23.78 6.56 36.43
CA ASN A 63 23.65 7.02 37.82
C ASN A 63 22.20 7.02 38.31
N HIS A 64 21.41 6.06 37.92
CA HIS A 64 19.97 6.03 38.17
C HIS A 64 19.57 6.03 39.67
N GLU A 65 20.39 5.47 40.53
CA GLU A 65 20.09 5.48 41.98
C GLU A 65 20.16 6.88 42.60
N VAL A 66 21.07 7.71 42.15
CA VAL A 66 21.17 9.12 42.57
C VAL A 66 19.96 9.91 42.07
N PHE A 67 19.43 9.54 40.94
CA PHE A 67 18.31 10.23 40.30
C PHE A 67 16.94 9.85 40.89
N LYS A 68 16.75 8.61 41.37
CA LYS A 68 15.50 8.12 41.98
C LYS A 68 14.96 9.03 43.07
N SER A 69 15.82 9.55 43.91
CA SER A 69 15.43 10.40 45.05
C SER A 69 15.03 11.83 44.66
N LYS A 70 15.37 12.26 43.45
CA LYS A 70 15.16 13.63 42.97
C LYS A 70 14.05 13.76 41.94
N VAL A 71 13.57 12.66 41.38
CA VAL A 71 12.52 12.63 40.35
C VAL A 71 11.16 12.76 41.02
N SER A 72 10.44 13.82 40.70
CA SER A 72 9.16 14.09 41.38
C SER A 72 8.03 14.48 40.44
N LYS A 73 8.30 14.75 39.18
CA LYS A 73 7.28 15.18 38.22
C LYS A 73 7.38 14.40 36.93
N GLY A 74 6.24 14.23 36.25
CA GLY A 74 6.21 13.75 34.88
C GLY A 74 6.84 14.75 33.93
N GLY A 75 7.53 14.28 32.88
CA GLY A 75 8.00 15.09 31.79
C GLY A 75 6.84 15.65 30.97
N GLY A 76 7.15 16.51 30.02
CA GLY A 76 6.15 17.21 29.20
C GLY A 76 5.21 16.30 28.39
N PHE A 77 5.62 15.06 28.14
CA PHE A 77 4.86 14.07 27.36
C PHE A 77 4.40 12.87 28.20
N THR A 78 4.52 12.93 29.53
CA THR A 78 4.12 11.82 30.39
C THR A 78 2.63 11.52 30.26
N GLY A 79 2.31 10.29 29.83
CA GLY A 79 0.94 9.82 29.61
C GLY A 79 0.31 10.22 28.27
N GLU A 80 0.88 11.16 27.54
CA GLU A 80 0.31 11.65 26.26
C GLU A 80 0.28 10.56 25.17
N PHE A 81 1.26 9.68 25.16
CA PHE A 81 1.39 8.63 24.12
C PHE A 81 0.83 7.26 24.54
N GLU A 82 0.24 7.12 25.73
CA GLU A 82 -0.23 5.83 26.27
C GLU A 82 -1.13 5.07 25.26
N ARG A 83 -2.18 5.73 24.77
CA ARG A 83 -3.11 5.14 23.81
C ARG A 83 -2.46 4.83 22.47
N PHE A 84 -1.55 5.67 22.04
CA PHE A 84 -0.87 5.48 20.76
C PHE A 84 0.08 4.29 20.83
N VAL A 85 0.92 4.22 21.85
CA VAL A 85 1.86 3.11 22.08
C VAL A 85 1.11 1.79 22.25
N SER A 86 0.02 1.77 23.03
CA SER A 86 -0.80 0.57 23.19
C SER A 86 -1.39 0.06 21.88
N ARG A 87 -1.87 0.95 21.01
CA ARG A 87 -2.34 0.58 19.66
C ARG A 87 -1.21 0.07 18.80
N MET A 88 -0.04 0.68 18.88
CA MET A 88 1.14 0.28 18.14
C MET A 88 1.59 -1.12 18.58
N ASP A 89 1.64 -1.39 19.89
CA ASP A 89 1.95 -2.71 20.44
C ASP A 89 0.97 -3.79 19.96
N THR A 90 -0.33 -3.45 19.92
CA THR A 90 -1.35 -4.37 19.42
C THR A 90 -1.11 -4.71 17.94
N LYS A 91 -0.68 -3.72 17.14
CA LYS A 91 -0.39 -3.94 15.73
C LYS A 91 0.93 -4.67 15.50
N LEU A 92 1.97 -4.34 16.25
CA LEU A 92 3.26 -5.02 16.18
C LEU A 92 3.16 -6.51 16.57
N LYS A 93 2.24 -6.87 17.46
CA LYS A 93 1.99 -8.26 17.87
C LYS A 93 0.98 -9.01 17.00
N ASP A 94 0.36 -8.35 16.03
CA ASP A 94 -0.61 -8.98 15.14
C ASP A 94 0.12 -9.85 14.11
N ARG A 95 0.02 -11.17 14.23
CA ARG A 95 0.64 -12.15 13.31
C ARG A 95 0.28 -11.93 11.84
N ARG A 96 -0.87 -11.32 11.56
CA ARG A 96 -1.29 -11.00 10.20
C ARG A 96 -0.45 -9.89 9.56
N LEU A 97 0.27 -9.13 10.39
CA LEU A 97 1.17 -8.05 9.98
C LEU A 97 2.64 -8.45 10.01
N SER A 98 2.97 -9.66 10.50
CA SER A 98 4.36 -10.09 10.67
C SER A 98 5.15 -9.98 9.37
N PHE A 99 4.57 -10.33 8.23
CA PHE A 99 5.22 -10.25 6.93
C PHE A 99 5.64 -8.81 6.50
N ILE A 100 5.13 -7.77 7.18
CA ILE A 100 5.52 -6.36 6.95
C ILE A 100 6.40 -5.85 8.09
N LEU A 101 6.16 -6.32 9.32
CA LEU A 101 6.69 -5.73 10.54
C LEU A 101 7.81 -6.55 11.17
N GLU A 102 7.82 -7.86 10.95
CA GLU A 102 8.88 -8.77 11.40
C GLU A 102 9.89 -8.91 10.27
N ASP A 103 10.96 -8.18 10.39
CA ASP A 103 12.11 -8.34 9.54
C ASP A 103 13.15 -9.15 10.32
N GLU A 104 13.43 -10.37 9.88
CA GLU A 104 14.46 -11.23 10.49
C GLU A 104 15.87 -10.61 10.34
N ASP A 105 16.04 -9.69 9.39
CA ASP A 105 17.26 -8.94 9.19
C ASP A 105 17.03 -7.46 9.59
N SER A 106 17.55 -7.10 10.75
CA SER A 106 17.41 -5.76 11.35
C SER A 106 18.13 -4.63 10.59
N ASP A 107 18.75 -4.91 9.46
CA ASP A 107 19.43 -3.92 8.61
C ASP A 107 18.47 -3.30 7.60
N THR A 108 17.62 -2.39 8.07
CA THR A 108 16.92 -1.44 7.18
C THR A 108 17.95 -0.44 6.66
N ASN A 109 18.56 -0.73 5.52
CA ASN A 109 19.52 0.17 4.88
C ASN A 109 19.05 0.60 3.49
N VAL A 110 19.73 1.62 2.95
CA VAL A 110 19.48 2.15 1.60
C VAL A 110 19.61 1.07 0.53
N ASP A 111 20.50 0.11 0.71
CA ASP A 111 20.78 -0.96 -0.26
C ASP A 111 19.54 -1.86 -0.40
N ARG A 112 18.89 -2.20 0.69
CA ARG A 112 17.65 -3.00 0.68
C ARG A 112 16.49 -2.28 0.00
N TYR A 113 16.38 -0.98 0.20
CA TYR A 113 15.40 -0.16 -0.54
C TYR A 113 15.66 -0.20 -2.05
N ILE A 114 16.91 -0.05 -2.46
CA ILE A 114 17.32 -0.15 -3.86
C ILE A 114 17.00 -1.54 -4.43
N GLU A 115 17.26 -2.60 -3.67
CA GLU A 115 16.91 -3.96 -4.07
C GLU A 115 15.41 -4.17 -4.21
N THR A 116 14.62 -3.62 -3.31
CA THR A 116 13.15 -3.64 -3.40
C THR A 116 12.66 -2.97 -4.67
N ILE A 117 13.20 -1.78 -4.99
CA ILE A 117 12.88 -1.10 -6.25
C ILE A 117 13.28 -1.95 -7.44
N LYS A 118 14.49 -2.53 -7.45
CA LYS A 118 14.96 -3.39 -8.53
C LYS A 118 14.03 -4.58 -8.76
N LYS A 119 13.54 -5.21 -7.70
CA LYS A 119 12.53 -6.29 -7.78
C LYS A 119 11.21 -5.79 -8.33
N LEU A 120 10.68 -4.69 -7.81
CA LEU A 120 9.40 -4.12 -8.27
C LEU A 120 9.39 -3.75 -9.75
N ILE A 121 10.50 -3.25 -10.28
CA ILE A 121 10.61 -2.89 -11.71
C ILE A 121 11.11 -4.02 -12.60
N GLY A 122 11.28 -5.23 -12.08
CA GLY A 122 11.76 -6.40 -12.82
C GLY A 122 13.23 -6.33 -13.23
N TYR A 123 14.01 -5.41 -12.66
CA TYR A 123 15.40 -5.17 -13.05
C TYR A 123 16.32 -6.36 -12.73
N THR A 124 16.11 -7.00 -11.59
CA THR A 124 16.95 -8.12 -11.12
C THR A 124 16.88 -9.31 -12.08
N ASP A 125 15.67 -9.65 -12.50
CA ASP A 125 15.42 -10.84 -13.34
C ASP A 125 15.33 -10.49 -14.83
N LYS A 126 15.55 -9.21 -15.19
CA LYS A 126 15.40 -8.68 -16.55
C LYS A 126 14.01 -8.95 -17.15
N ASN A 127 12.99 -8.96 -16.31
CA ASN A 127 11.61 -9.18 -16.70
C ASN A 127 10.91 -7.86 -17.01
N ASN A 128 10.02 -7.90 -17.99
CA ASN A 128 9.21 -6.74 -18.37
C ASN A 128 7.92 -6.61 -17.55
N VAL A 129 7.55 -7.64 -16.79
CA VAL A 129 6.34 -7.69 -15.96
C VAL A 129 6.67 -8.23 -14.58
N THR A 130 6.26 -7.49 -13.56
CA THR A 130 6.29 -7.92 -12.16
C THR A 130 4.87 -8.04 -11.64
N VAL A 131 4.53 -9.19 -11.09
CA VAL A 131 3.22 -9.43 -10.47
C VAL A 131 3.37 -9.37 -8.97
N VAL A 132 2.58 -8.49 -8.33
CA VAL A 132 2.48 -8.39 -6.88
C VAL A 132 1.15 -9.02 -6.46
N ASP A 133 1.20 -10.23 -5.94
CA ASP A 133 0.01 -10.95 -5.47
C ASP A 133 -0.40 -10.47 -4.09
N LEU A 134 -1.60 -9.90 -4.00
CA LEU A 134 -2.20 -9.38 -2.77
C LEU A 134 -3.32 -10.28 -2.22
N SER A 135 -3.55 -11.46 -2.80
CA SER A 135 -4.70 -12.31 -2.49
C SER A 135 -4.71 -12.83 -1.04
N SER A 136 -3.53 -13.06 -0.46
CA SER A 136 -3.38 -13.54 0.93
C SER A 136 -3.28 -12.43 1.97
N ILE A 137 -3.29 -11.15 1.54
CA ILE A 137 -3.16 -10.00 2.43
C ILE A 137 -4.53 -9.62 3.01
N PRO A 138 -4.66 -9.39 4.33
CA PRO A 138 -5.88 -8.86 4.91
C PRO A 138 -6.31 -7.55 4.25
N PHE A 139 -7.61 -7.42 3.97
CA PHE A 139 -8.19 -6.28 3.25
C PHE A 139 -7.80 -4.91 3.85
N GLU A 140 -7.64 -4.86 5.18
CA GLU A 140 -7.24 -3.63 5.88
C GLU A 140 -5.85 -3.14 5.50
N ILE A 141 -5.00 -4.05 5.02
CA ILE A 141 -3.59 -3.78 4.75
C ILE A 141 -3.33 -3.59 3.27
N VAL A 142 -4.15 -4.20 2.41
CA VAL A 142 -4.02 -4.06 0.95
C VAL A 142 -3.88 -2.59 0.54
N SER A 143 -4.70 -1.71 1.11
CA SER A 143 -4.64 -0.28 0.81
C SER A 143 -3.28 0.35 1.19
N VAL A 144 -2.68 -0.07 2.30
CA VAL A 144 -1.37 0.43 2.74
C VAL A 144 -0.27 -0.07 1.81
N VAL A 145 -0.30 -1.35 1.43
CA VAL A 145 0.68 -1.93 0.49
C VAL A 145 0.61 -1.21 -0.86
N VAL A 146 -0.59 -1.03 -1.41
CA VAL A 146 -0.79 -0.31 -2.67
C VAL A 146 -0.31 1.14 -2.57
N LEU A 147 -0.58 1.83 -1.44
CA LEU A 147 -0.06 3.17 -1.18
C LEU A 147 1.47 3.20 -1.24
N VAL A 148 2.13 2.30 -0.51
CA VAL A 148 3.61 2.27 -0.40
C VAL A 148 4.23 1.98 -1.77
N ILE A 149 3.74 0.97 -2.49
CA ILE A 149 4.23 0.64 -3.83
C ILE A 149 4.03 1.81 -4.79
N SER A 150 2.85 2.43 -4.79
CA SER A 150 2.54 3.57 -5.64
C SER A 150 3.48 4.76 -5.38
N ARG A 151 3.76 5.05 -4.10
CA ARG A 151 4.70 6.12 -3.73
C ARG A 151 6.12 5.79 -4.14
N ILE A 152 6.62 4.60 -3.83
CA ILE A 152 7.97 4.16 -4.20
C ILE A 152 8.19 4.29 -5.70
N LEU A 153 7.26 3.80 -6.52
CA LEU A 153 7.38 3.86 -7.97
C LEU A 153 7.31 5.31 -8.50
N PHE A 154 6.43 6.14 -7.93
CA PHE A 154 6.35 7.54 -8.30
C PHE A 154 7.63 8.30 -7.95
N ASP A 155 8.12 8.17 -6.71
CA ASP A 155 9.32 8.84 -6.24
C ASP A 155 10.56 8.38 -7.01
N PHE A 156 10.67 7.08 -7.30
CA PHE A 156 11.73 6.53 -8.14
C PHE A 156 11.74 7.16 -9.54
N THR A 157 10.59 7.18 -10.22
CA THR A 157 10.52 7.73 -11.59
C THR A 157 10.73 9.23 -11.62
N PHE A 158 10.24 9.95 -10.60
CA PHE A 158 10.47 11.38 -10.40
C PHE A 158 11.96 11.69 -10.23
N MET A 159 12.65 10.98 -9.32
CA MET A 159 14.08 11.18 -9.07
C MET A 159 14.92 10.85 -10.30
N LYS A 160 14.60 9.73 -10.97
CA LYS A 160 15.26 9.33 -12.21
C LYS A 160 15.15 10.40 -13.29
N THR A 161 13.99 11.03 -13.42
CA THR A 161 13.77 12.12 -14.38
C THR A 161 14.56 13.38 -13.99
N LYS A 162 14.62 13.70 -12.67
CA LYS A 162 15.39 14.84 -12.18
C LYS A 162 16.89 14.69 -12.42
N VAL A 163 17.44 13.49 -12.22
CA VAL A 163 18.89 13.24 -12.40
C VAL A 163 19.27 13.17 -13.87
N ASN A 164 18.46 12.50 -14.71
CA ASN A 164 18.79 12.21 -16.10
C ASN A 164 18.13 13.17 -17.11
N GLY A 165 17.34 14.13 -16.67
CA GLY A 165 16.60 15.08 -17.52
C GLY A 165 15.37 14.48 -18.22
N LYS A 166 15.39 13.20 -18.55
CA LYS A 166 14.24 12.43 -19.10
C LYS A 166 14.28 11.01 -18.60
N ASN A 167 13.10 10.44 -18.38
CA ASN A 167 12.97 9.00 -18.14
C ASN A 167 12.77 8.28 -19.48
N ASN A 168 13.79 7.57 -19.94
CA ASN A 168 13.76 6.81 -21.20
C ASN A 168 13.14 5.41 -21.06
N VAL A 169 12.80 4.99 -19.84
CA VAL A 169 12.18 3.69 -19.54
C VAL A 169 10.81 3.95 -18.93
N PRO A 170 9.72 3.83 -19.71
CA PRO A 170 8.38 4.01 -19.20
C PRO A 170 7.96 2.82 -18.34
N TYR A 171 7.17 3.10 -17.31
CA TYR A 171 6.55 2.11 -16.43
C TYR A 171 5.04 2.26 -16.45
N MET A 172 4.34 1.14 -16.33
CA MET A 172 2.88 1.11 -16.15
C MET A 172 2.54 0.30 -14.91
N VAL A 173 1.73 0.87 -14.04
CA VAL A 173 1.15 0.15 -12.91
C VAL A 173 -0.26 -0.25 -13.25
N VAL A 174 -0.57 -1.53 -13.17
CA VAL A 174 -1.92 -2.07 -13.36
C VAL A 174 -2.54 -2.28 -11.98
N PHE A 175 -3.63 -1.59 -11.71
CA PHE A 175 -4.40 -1.68 -10.48
C PHE A 175 -5.62 -2.57 -10.70
N GLU A 176 -5.48 -3.86 -10.40
CA GLU A 176 -6.57 -4.85 -10.47
C GLU A 176 -7.56 -4.69 -9.32
N GLU A 177 -8.85 -4.88 -9.59
CA GLU A 177 -9.94 -4.72 -8.62
C GLU A 177 -9.86 -3.39 -7.84
N ALA A 178 -9.56 -2.32 -8.56
CA ALA A 178 -9.22 -1.01 -8.03
C ALA A 178 -10.28 -0.43 -7.07
N HIS A 179 -11.56 -0.80 -7.22
CA HIS A 179 -12.63 -0.39 -6.32
C HIS A 179 -12.40 -0.80 -4.86
N LYS A 180 -11.57 -1.84 -4.62
CA LYS A 180 -11.26 -2.29 -3.26
C LYS A 180 -10.37 -1.32 -2.48
N TYR A 181 -9.58 -0.48 -3.15
CA TYR A 181 -8.60 0.40 -2.50
C TYR A 181 -8.56 1.85 -3.00
N ILE A 182 -9.30 2.16 -4.07
CA ILE A 182 -9.53 3.53 -4.56
C ILE A 182 -11.03 3.85 -4.65
N PRO A 183 -11.80 3.65 -3.57
CA PRO A 183 -13.25 3.84 -3.62
C PRO A 183 -13.63 5.33 -3.77
N LYS A 184 -14.83 5.57 -4.29
CA LYS A 184 -15.46 6.89 -4.41
C LYS A 184 -15.63 7.58 -3.06
N ASN A 185 -15.96 6.80 -2.03
CA ASN A 185 -16.21 7.33 -0.69
C ASN A 185 -14.92 7.74 0.00
N ASN A 186 -14.90 8.96 0.56
CA ASN A 186 -13.80 9.55 1.31
C ASN A 186 -13.66 8.96 2.73
N SER A 187 -13.62 7.64 2.88
CA SER A 187 -13.26 7.09 4.18
C SER A 187 -11.79 7.39 4.46
N ALA A 188 -11.47 7.82 5.68
CA ALA A 188 -10.10 8.13 6.10
C ALA A 188 -9.12 6.99 5.84
N LYS A 189 -9.62 5.75 5.83
CA LYS A 189 -8.85 4.52 5.60
C LYS A 189 -8.21 4.46 4.21
N PHE A 190 -8.89 4.92 3.17
CA PHE A 190 -8.43 4.80 1.77
C PHE A 190 -7.92 6.13 1.20
N ASN A 191 -8.01 7.22 1.95
CA ASN A 191 -7.70 8.55 1.45
C ASN A 191 -6.26 8.66 0.92
N ASN A 192 -5.29 8.14 1.66
CA ASN A 192 -3.88 8.23 1.28
C ASN A 192 -3.56 7.40 0.04
N THR A 193 -4.14 6.21 -0.08
CA THR A 193 -3.96 5.34 -1.25
C THR A 193 -4.56 5.99 -2.49
N ARG A 194 -5.77 6.52 -2.36
CA ARG A 194 -6.43 7.25 -3.43
C ARG A 194 -5.57 8.43 -3.91
N ILE A 195 -5.07 9.27 -2.99
CA ILE A 195 -4.21 10.41 -3.32
C ILE A 195 -2.95 9.96 -4.07
N ALA A 196 -2.32 8.86 -3.65
CA ALA A 196 -1.12 8.35 -4.32
C ALA A 196 -1.41 7.89 -5.76
N VAL A 197 -2.51 7.17 -5.98
CA VAL A 197 -2.91 6.72 -7.32
C VAL A 197 -3.38 7.91 -8.19
N GLU A 198 -4.14 8.85 -7.62
CA GLU A 198 -4.52 10.08 -8.31
C GLU A 198 -3.30 10.90 -8.75
N ARG A 199 -2.24 10.93 -7.93
CA ARG A 199 -0.98 11.59 -8.28
C ARG A 199 -0.31 10.92 -9.48
N ILE A 200 -0.28 9.58 -9.53
CA ILE A 200 0.21 8.86 -10.71
C ILE A 200 -0.62 9.21 -11.94
N ALA A 201 -1.94 9.19 -11.84
CA ALA A 201 -2.83 9.51 -12.96
C ALA A 201 -2.65 10.95 -13.48
N LYS A 202 -2.49 11.93 -12.57
CA LYS A 202 -2.36 13.36 -12.90
C LYS A 202 -0.97 13.74 -13.42
N GLU A 203 0.07 13.21 -12.81
CA GLU A 203 1.43 13.70 -12.98
C GLU A 203 2.40 12.66 -13.55
N GLY A 204 2.10 11.38 -13.41
CA GLY A 204 3.02 10.29 -13.74
C GLY A 204 3.54 10.34 -15.17
N ARG A 205 2.71 10.76 -16.14
CA ARG A 205 3.11 10.93 -17.54
C ARG A 205 4.39 11.77 -17.71
N LYS A 206 4.57 12.80 -16.90
CA LYS A 206 5.76 13.67 -16.95
C LYS A 206 7.04 12.93 -16.59
N TYR A 207 6.91 11.87 -15.79
CA TYR A 207 8.03 11.10 -15.25
C TYR A 207 8.13 9.69 -15.86
N GLY A 208 7.33 9.41 -16.89
CA GLY A 208 7.31 8.10 -17.56
C GLY A 208 6.62 7.01 -16.74
N LEU A 209 5.68 7.39 -15.86
CA LEU A 209 4.85 6.46 -15.10
C LEU A 209 3.39 6.62 -15.52
N SER A 210 2.75 5.53 -15.91
CA SER A 210 1.33 5.48 -16.25
C SER A 210 0.57 4.51 -15.35
N ALA A 211 -0.74 4.67 -15.30
CA ALA A 211 -1.64 3.79 -14.56
C ALA A 211 -2.67 3.16 -15.50
N MET A 212 -2.96 1.89 -15.29
CA MET A 212 -4.10 1.18 -15.84
C MET A 212 -5.02 0.78 -14.70
N ILE A 213 -6.25 1.23 -14.73
CA ILE A 213 -7.25 0.97 -13.68
C ILE A 213 -8.21 -0.09 -14.19
N VAL A 214 -8.26 -1.23 -13.52
CA VAL A 214 -9.13 -2.35 -13.85
C VAL A 214 -10.15 -2.56 -12.75
N SER A 215 -11.43 -2.58 -13.09
CA SER A 215 -12.50 -2.77 -12.11
C SER A 215 -13.74 -3.35 -12.76
N GLN A 216 -14.42 -4.22 -12.02
CA GLN A 216 -15.76 -4.72 -12.36
C GLN A 216 -16.87 -3.78 -11.88
N ARG A 217 -16.54 -2.77 -11.04
CA ARG A 217 -17.48 -1.83 -10.43
C ARG A 217 -17.02 -0.38 -10.62
N PRO A 218 -17.11 0.14 -11.84
CA PRO A 218 -16.63 1.48 -12.15
C PRO A 218 -17.36 2.58 -11.35
N SER A 219 -18.63 2.42 -11.03
CA SER A 219 -19.40 3.40 -10.25
C SER A 219 -18.91 3.57 -8.80
N GLU A 220 -18.22 2.59 -8.26
CA GLU A 220 -17.64 2.62 -6.91
C GLU A 220 -16.25 3.28 -6.85
N LEU A 221 -15.64 3.59 -7.98
CA LEU A 221 -14.29 4.17 -8.08
C LEU A 221 -14.29 5.70 -7.93
N SER A 222 -13.13 6.24 -7.53
CA SER A 222 -12.88 7.68 -7.48
C SER A 222 -13.12 8.33 -8.84
N SER A 223 -14.05 9.29 -8.90
CA SER A 223 -14.32 10.08 -10.10
C SER A 223 -13.08 10.88 -10.56
N THR A 224 -12.23 11.28 -9.63
CA THR A 224 -10.99 11.99 -9.94
C THR A 224 -10.02 11.11 -10.74
N VAL A 225 -9.88 9.83 -10.38
CA VAL A 225 -9.02 8.90 -11.14
C VAL A 225 -9.58 8.72 -12.55
N PHE A 226 -10.88 8.50 -12.66
CA PHE A 226 -11.53 8.34 -13.96
C PHE A 226 -11.37 9.55 -14.87
N SER A 227 -11.54 10.75 -14.35
CA SER A 227 -11.40 11.98 -15.14
C SER A 227 -9.98 12.21 -15.69
N GLN A 228 -9.00 11.49 -15.18
CA GLN A 228 -7.61 11.53 -15.69
C GLN A 228 -7.30 10.39 -16.68
N CYS A 229 -8.23 9.44 -16.86
CA CYS A 229 -8.09 8.40 -17.85
C CYS A 229 -8.44 8.95 -19.24
N ASN A 230 -7.51 8.82 -20.19
CA ASN A 230 -7.71 9.28 -21.56
C ASN A 230 -8.31 8.20 -22.46
N ASN A 231 -8.22 6.93 -22.05
CA ASN A 231 -8.65 5.80 -22.87
C ASN A 231 -9.45 4.82 -22.01
N PHE A 232 -10.49 4.28 -22.58
CA PHE A 232 -11.39 3.34 -21.95
C PHE A 232 -11.57 2.08 -22.80
N ILE A 233 -11.47 0.94 -22.18
CA ILE A 233 -11.80 -0.38 -22.72
C ILE A 233 -12.96 -0.91 -21.88
N ILE A 234 -14.17 -0.85 -22.40
CA ILE A 234 -15.39 -1.14 -21.66
C ILE A 234 -15.96 -2.46 -22.17
N MET A 235 -15.89 -3.49 -21.33
CA MET A 235 -16.53 -4.78 -21.57
C MET A 235 -17.99 -4.74 -21.06
N ARG A 236 -18.72 -5.83 -21.26
CA ARG A 236 -20.13 -5.91 -20.87
C ARG A 236 -20.34 -5.58 -19.39
N LEU A 237 -21.22 -4.62 -19.12
CA LEU A 237 -21.67 -4.24 -17.79
C LEU A 237 -23.17 -4.54 -17.67
N THR A 238 -23.55 -5.25 -16.60
CA THR A 238 -24.95 -5.63 -16.34
C THR A 238 -25.64 -4.74 -15.33
N ASN A 239 -24.86 -4.09 -14.43
CA ASN A 239 -25.39 -3.21 -13.40
C ASN A 239 -25.76 -1.85 -14.00
N PRO A 240 -27.01 -1.36 -13.80
CA PRO A 240 -27.46 -0.05 -14.33
C PRO A 240 -26.65 1.14 -13.83
N ASP A 241 -26.20 1.13 -12.55
CA ASP A 241 -25.42 2.22 -11.98
C ASP A 241 -24.05 2.32 -12.65
N ASP A 242 -23.40 1.18 -12.90
CA ASP A 242 -22.13 1.11 -13.62
C ASP A 242 -22.27 1.56 -15.08
N GLN A 243 -23.35 1.15 -15.75
CA GLN A 243 -23.66 1.61 -17.11
C GLN A 243 -23.87 3.11 -17.15
N SER A 244 -24.68 3.66 -16.25
CA SER A 244 -24.95 5.09 -16.16
C SER A 244 -23.69 5.89 -15.88
N PHE A 245 -22.86 5.40 -14.98
CA PHE A 245 -21.59 6.02 -14.66
C PHE A 245 -20.67 6.06 -15.89
N VAL A 246 -20.49 4.94 -16.59
CA VAL A 246 -19.65 4.86 -17.78
C VAL A 246 -20.22 5.73 -18.91
N LYS A 247 -21.53 5.74 -19.13
CA LYS A 247 -22.19 6.63 -20.11
C LYS A 247 -21.88 8.11 -19.84
N SER A 248 -21.83 8.52 -18.58
CA SER A 248 -21.51 9.90 -18.20
C SER A 248 -20.07 10.32 -18.53
N LEU A 249 -19.18 9.38 -18.78
CA LEU A 249 -17.78 9.63 -19.13
C LEU A 249 -17.54 9.65 -20.65
N LEU A 250 -18.49 9.15 -21.43
CA LEU A 250 -18.37 9.10 -22.88
C LEU A 250 -18.58 10.50 -23.47
N PRO A 251 -17.78 10.89 -24.47
CA PRO A 251 -18.07 12.10 -25.26
C PRO A 251 -19.46 12.02 -25.88
N ASP A 252 -20.10 13.18 -26.09
CA ASP A 252 -21.46 13.28 -26.66
C ASP A 252 -21.64 12.47 -27.95
N ALA A 253 -20.63 12.47 -28.81
CA ALA A 253 -20.61 11.68 -30.03
C ALA A 253 -20.64 10.15 -29.83
N SER A 254 -20.42 9.69 -28.60
CA SER A 254 -20.29 8.26 -28.27
C SER A 254 -21.44 7.76 -27.37
N ILE A 255 -22.38 8.60 -27.03
CA ILE A 255 -23.50 8.26 -26.10
C ILE A 255 -24.31 7.08 -26.64
N SER A 256 -24.55 7.02 -27.97
CA SER A 256 -25.28 5.92 -28.61
C SER A 256 -24.60 4.55 -28.41
N PHE A 257 -23.27 4.51 -28.35
CA PHE A 257 -22.53 3.29 -28.04
C PHE A 257 -22.69 2.86 -26.56
N GLY A 258 -23.02 3.80 -25.68
CA GLY A 258 -23.29 3.51 -24.29
C GLY A 258 -24.48 2.58 -24.07
N ASP A 259 -25.45 2.56 -25.00
CA ASP A 259 -26.62 1.67 -24.91
C ASP A 259 -26.26 0.23 -25.29
N GLU A 260 -25.20 0.03 -26.07
CA GLU A 260 -24.71 -1.30 -26.46
C GLU A 260 -23.89 -1.99 -25.38
N ILE A 261 -23.44 -1.28 -24.33
CA ILE A 261 -22.56 -1.85 -23.28
C ILE A 261 -23.21 -3.06 -22.59
N ALA A 262 -24.53 -3.04 -22.40
CA ALA A 262 -25.26 -4.16 -21.79
C ALA A 262 -25.32 -5.39 -22.69
N ASN A 263 -25.27 -5.20 -24.00
CA ASN A 263 -25.50 -6.20 -25.03
C ASN A 263 -24.21 -6.77 -25.62
N LEU A 264 -23.04 -6.26 -25.18
CA LEU A 264 -21.76 -6.77 -25.66
C LEU A 264 -21.62 -8.27 -25.40
N ASP A 265 -21.16 -8.99 -26.41
CA ASP A 265 -20.87 -10.42 -26.31
C ASP A 265 -19.60 -10.68 -25.49
N GLN A 266 -19.36 -11.94 -25.19
CA GLN A 266 -18.12 -12.36 -24.54
C GLN A 266 -16.91 -11.96 -25.40
N ARG A 267 -15.95 -11.27 -24.79
CA ARG A 267 -14.75 -10.71 -25.41
C ARG A 267 -15.02 -9.55 -26.40
N GLU A 268 -16.18 -8.99 -26.40
CA GLU A 268 -16.42 -7.71 -27.05
C GLU A 268 -16.16 -6.56 -26.07
N ALA A 269 -15.59 -5.49 -26.59
CA ALA A 269 -15.32 -4.29 -25.82
C ALA A 269 -15.59 -3.04 -26.66
N LEU A 270 -16.18 -2.04 -26.03
CA LEU A 270 -16.24 -0.68 -26.55
C LEU A 270 -14.91 0.01 -26.24
N LEU A 271 -14.23 0.49 -27.28
CA LEU A 271 -12.97 1.21 -27.22
C LEU A 271 -13.22 2.69 -27.46
N VAL A 272 -12.82 3.54 -26.49
CA VAL A 272 -13.03 4.99 -26.55
C VAL A 272 -11.82 5.72 -25.99
N GLY A 273 -11.45 6.83 -26.57
CA GLY A 273 -10.41 7.74 -26.07
C GLY A 273 -9.37 8.13 -27.10
N ASP A 274 -8.34 8.82 -26.66
CA ASP A 274 -7.31 9.44 -27.53
C ASP A 274 -6.51 8.43 -28.38
N ALA A 275 -6.45 7.17 -27.94
CA ALA A 275 -5.77 6.11 -28.68
C ALA A 275 -6.58 5.59 -29.89
N PHE A 276 -7.85 5.96 -30.00
CA PHE A 276 -8.76 5.47 -31.02
C PHE A 276 -9.27 6.63 -31.84
N THR A 277 -9.20 6.50 -33.17
CA THR A 277 -9.65 7.56 -34.10
C THR A 277 -11.15 7.84 -33.93
N THR A 278 -11.93 6.80 -33.68
CA THR A 278 -13.37 6.85 -33.42
C THR A 278 -13.72 5.79 -32.38
N PRO A 279 -14.77 5.99 -31.59
CA PRO A 279 -15.33 4.93 -30.77
C PRO A 279 -15.70 3.73 -31.60
N MET A 280 -15.34 2.53 -31.16
CA MET A 280 -15.62 1.30 -31.87
C MET A 280 -15.85 0.12 -30.95
N ILE A 281 -16.66 -0.82 -31.38
CA ILE A 281 -16.78 -2.13 -30.75
C ILE A 281 -15.80 -3.07 -31.41
N ALA A 282 -14.95 -3.71 -30.66
CA ALA A 282 -13.95 -4.65 -31.13
C ALA A 282 -14.00 -5.95 -30.36
N LYS A 283 -13.71 -7.06 -31.05
CA LYS A 283 -13.58 -8.37 -30.43
C LYS A 283 -12.15 -8.61 -29.98
N ILE A 284 -11.99 -8.83 -28.69
CA ILE A 284 -10.70 -9.11 -28.04
C ILE A 284 -10.28 -10.54 -28.39
N ASN A 285 -9.04 -10.72 -28.84
CA ASN A 285 -8.50 -12.03 -29.14
C ASN A 285 -8.41 -12.91 -27.87
N ASN A 286 -8.38 -14.22 -28.07
CA ASN A 286 -8.07 -15.13 -26.96
C ASN A 286 -6.67 -14.84 -26.43
N ALA A 287 -6.50 -14.93 -25.13
CA ALA A 287 -5.19 -14.84 -24.51
C ALA A 287 -4.30 -15.99 -25.00
N ASN A 288 -3.04 -15.69 -25.28
CA ASN A 288 -2.02 -16.68 -25.61
C ASN A 288 -0.74 -16.36 -24.81
N PRO A 289 -0.31 -17.21 -23.89
CA PRO A 289 -0.91 -18.51 -23.50
C PRO A 289 -2.28 -18.36 -22.83
N THR A 290 -3.09 -19.41 -22.94
CA THR A 290 -4.39 -19.46 -22.25
C THR A 290 -4.21 -19.38 -20.73
N PRO A 291 -4.93 -18.48 -20.03
CA PRO A 291 -4.83 -18.40 -18.57
C PRO A 291 -5.25 -19.72 -17.92
N LYS A 292 -4.51 -20.14 -16.92
CA LYS A 292 -4.87 -21.29 -16.07
C LYS A 292 -5.72 -20.76 -14.89
N SER A 293 -6.90 -20.23 -15.16
CA SER A 293 -7.88 -19.90 -14.13
C SER A 293 -8.89 -21.03 -14.06
N ASP A 294 -8.87 -21.78 -12.97
CA ASP A 294 -9.82 -22.85 -12.75
C ASP A 294 -10.97 -22.30 -11.89
N ASP A 295 -11.98 -21.78 -12.55
CA ASP A 295 -13.30 -21.67 -11.93
C ASP A 295 -13.85 -23.06 -11.71
N VAL A 296 -14.28 -23.33 -10.47
CA VAL A 296 -14.89 -24.62 -10.12
C VAL A 296 -16.14 -24.81 -10.98
N ALA A 297 -16.16 -25.85 -11.79
CA ALA A 297 -17.33 -26.20 -12.59
C ALA A 297 -18.44 -26.75 -11.66
N PHE A 298 -19.11 -25.87 -10.91
CA PHE A 298 -20.11 -26.24 -9.89
C PHE A 298 -21.15 -27.25 -10.39
N TYR A 299 -21.74 -27.01 -11.57
CA TYR A 299 -22.77 -27.90 -12.12
C TYR A 299 -22.25 -29.29 -12.35
N THR A 300 -21.03 -29.48 -12.80
CA THR A 300 -20.42 -30.80 -13.03
C THR A 300 -20.03 -31.42 -11.70
N ARG A 301 -19.42 -30.63 -10.80
CA ARG A 301 -18.95 -31.12 -9.51
C ARG A 301 -20.09 -31.55 -8.57
N TRP A 302 -21.21 -30.84 -8.59
CA TRP A 302 -22.38 -31.21 -7.79
C TRP A 302 -23.08 -32.50 -8.24
N LYS A 303 -22.79 -33.01 -9.42
CA LYS A 303 -23.30 -34.30 -9.93
C LYS A 303 -22.35 -35.47 -9.62
N GLU A 304 -21.14 -35.17 -9.16
CA GLU A 304 -20.19 -36.20 -8.77
C GLU A 304 -20.65 -36.88 -7.45
N GLU A 305 -20.24 -38.12 -7.27
CA GLU A 305 -20.48 -38.83 -6.01
C GLU A 305 -19.80 -38.14 -4.84
N TRP A 306 -20.30 -38.40 -3.64
CA TRP A 306 -19.74 -37.89 -2.39
C TRP A 306 -18.24 -38.20 -2.31
N LYS A 307 -17.41 -37.19 -2.01
CA LYS A 307 -15.98 -37.34 -1.80
C LYS A 307 -15.63 -37.03 -0.35
N GLU A 308 -14.78 -37.84 0.24
CA GLU A 308 -14.23 -37.53 1.55
C GLU A 308 -13.37 -36.28 1.46
N ILE A 309 -13.49 -35.44 2.48
CA ILE A 309 -12.72 -34.20 2.60
C ILE A 309 -11.58 -34.46 3.57
N ASP A 310 -10.35 -34.18 3.15
CA ASP A 310 -9.17 -34.23 4.01
C ASP A 310 -9.12 -32.96 4.89
N PHE A 311 -9.52 -33.10 6.15
CA PHE A 311 -9.47 -32.02 7.14
C PHE A 311 -8.07 -31.76 7.69
N SER A 312 -7.07 -32.59 7.39
CA SER A 312 -5.68 -32.38 7.84
C SER A 312 -5.08 -31.06 7.30
N LEU A 313 -5.61 -30.58 6.17
CA LEU A 313 -5.24 -29.29 5.59
C LEU A 313 -5.57 -28.09 6.51
N LEU A 314 -6.62 -28.20 7.33
CA LEU A 314 -7.00 -27.15 8.29
C LEU A 314 -6.02 -27.10 9.47
N GLN A 315 -5.43 -28.24 9.85
CA GLN A 315 -4.45 -28.32 10.94
C GLN A 315 -3.10 -27.74 10.51
N LYS A 316 -2.70 -27.89 9.23
CA LYS A 316 -1.46 -27.28 8.70
C LYS A 316 -1.51 -25.76 8.63
N ASN A 317 -2.69 -25.18 8.45
CA ASN A 317 -2.87 -23.72 8.39
C ASN A 317 -3.07 -23.08 9.77
N SER A 318 -3.31 -23.85 10.84
CA SER A 318 -3.46 -23.34 12.21
C SER A 318 -2.14 -23.20 12.98
N GLY A 319 -1.00 -23.25 12.28
CA GLY A 319 0.28 -22.73 12.77
C GLY A 319 0.98 -23.58 13.81
N GLU A 320 1.40 -24.78 13.45
CA GLU A 320 2.61 -25.38 14.01
C GLU A 320 3.70 -25.35 12.94
N LYS A 321 4.43 -24.25 12.85
CA LYS A 321 5.81 -24.32 12.42
C LYS A 321 6.63 -24.74 13.66
N LYS A 322 7.10 -25.97 13.65
CA LYS A 322 8.22 -26.39 14.49
C LYS A 322 9.46 -25.59 14.14
#